data_05164ebc154344e70e8fc363eac3e5d6
#
_entry.id   05164ebc154344e70e8fc363eac3e5d6
#
_cell.length_a   1.000
_cell.length_b   1.000
_cell.length_c   1.000
_cell.angle_alpha   90.00
_cell.angle_beta   90.00
_cell.angle_gamma   90.00
#
_symmetry.space_group_name_H-M   'P 1'
#
loop_
_entity.id
_entity.type
_entity.pdbx_description
1 polymer ?
#
loop_
_entity_poly.entity_id
_entity_poly.type
_entity_poly.pdbx_seq_one_letter_code
_entity_poly.pdbx_strand_id
1 'polypeptide(L)'
;MDSFKVVIVEDVPLELKGTEGLLRNEVPEAELIGTASDESSFIQLMRTAKPDLILLDLGLGGSTTIGVELCRTTKAQHPDVKILIFTGEILNEKLWIDALDAGADGIILKTGEMLTRTEIVSVMQGKKWVFNQPIMDVIVDAFRKSVMSSIMSREASIGYEIDEYDERFLRHLALGYTKEQ
;
A
#
# COMPACT_ATOMS: atom_id res chain seq x y z
N MET A 1 -16.43 15.84 -1.98
CA MET A 1 -15.11 15.64 -2.59
C MET A 1 -15.31 15.67 -4.09
N ASP A 2 -14.45 16.35 -4.84
CA ASP A 2 -14.54 16.36 -6.29
C ASP A 2 -14.23 14.97 -6.85
N SER A 3 -14.67 14.68 -8.08
CA SER A 3 -14.34 13.43 -8.76
C SER A 3 -12.84 13.32 -9.01
N PHE A 4 -12.31 12.12 -8.92
CA PHE A 4 -10.90 11.82 -9.16
C PHE A 4 -10.73 10.58 -10.03
N LYS A 5 -9.65 10.55 -10.80
CA LYS A 5 -9.37 9.53 -11.80
C LYS A 5 -8.58 8.39 -11.20
N VAL A 6 -9.03 7.16 -11.46
CA VAL A 6 -8.44 5.93 -10.91
C VAL A 6 -7.94 5.03 -12.04
N VAL A 7 -6.76 4.45 -11.83
CA VAL A 7 -6.23 3.32 -12.59
C VAL A 7 -6.12 2.12 -11.66
N ILE A 8 -6.48 0.94 -12.13
CA ILE A 8 -6.29 -0.33 -11.43
C ILE A 8 -5.22 -1.14 -12.16
N VAL A 9 -4.26 -1.70 -11.39
CA VAL A 9 -3.23 -2.60 -11.91
C VAL A 9 -3.39 -3.94 -11.20
N GLU A 10 -3.86 -4.96 -11.94
CA GLU A 10 -4.29 -6.25 -11.39
C GLU A 10 -4.27 -7.31 -12.50
N ASP A 11 -3.54 -8.39 -12.33
CA ASP A 11 -3.40 -9.45 -13.33
C ASP A 11 -4.41 -10.59 -13.19
N VAL A 12 -5.10 -10.70 -12.06
CA VAL A 12 -6.16 -11.69 -11.83
C VAL A 12 -7.52 -11.12 -12.27
N PRO A 13 -8.13 -11.63 -13.37
CA PRO A 13 -9.35 -11.01 -13.93
C PRO A 13 -10.54 -10.98 -12.97
N LEU A 14 -10.62 -11.94 -12.05
CA LEU A 14 -11.72 -11.99 -11.07
C LEU A 14 -11.53 -10.90 -9.99
N GLU A 15 -10.30 -10.69 -9.53
CA GLU A 15 -9.96 -9.65 -8.56
C GLU A 15 -10.13 -8.27 -9.16
N LEU A 16 -9.68 -8.07 -10.42
CA LEU A 16 -9.93 -6.84 -11.16
C LEU A 16 -11.42 -6.48 -11.20
N LYS A 17 -12.28 -7.42 -11.61
CA LYS A 17 -13.73 -7.21 -11.64
C LYS A 17 -14.32 -6.91 -10.25
N GLY A 18 -13.80 -7.56 -9.22
CA GLY A 18 -14.18 -7.30 -7.83
C GLY A 18 -13.87 -5.85 -7.43
N THR A 19 -12.66 -5.41 -7.73
CA THR A 19 -12.18 -4.05 -7.44
C THR A 19 -12.95 -2.98 -8.23
N GLU A 20 -13.22 -3.23 -9.52
CA GLU A 20 -14.08 -2.36 -10.35
C GLU A 20 -15.49 -2.22 -9.75
N GLY A 21 -16.10 -3.36 -9.35
CA GLY A 21 -17.41 -3.38 -8.72
C GLY A 21 -17.44 -2.60 -7.41
N LEU A 22 -16.41 -2.76 -6.60
CA LEU A 22 -16.24 -2.04 -5.34
C LEU A 22 -16.15 -0.53 -5.56
N LEU A 23 -15.26 -0.07 -6.46
CA LEU A 23 -15.15 1.35 -6.78
C LEU A 23 -16.49 1.93 -7.22
N ARG A 24 -17.19 1.24 -8.12
CA ARG A 24 -18.49 1.70 -8.64
C ARG A 24 -19.56 1.83 -7.56
N ASN A 25 -19.59 0.90 -6.62
CA ASN A 25 -20.65 0.84 -5.61
C ASN A 25 -20.37 1.69 -4.37
N GLU A 26 -19.10 1.72 -3.95
CA GLU A 26 -18.72 2.31 -2.65
C GLU A 26 -18.05 3.69 -2.80
N VAL A 27 -17.52 4.02 -3.98
CA VAL A 27 -16.74 5.26 -4.19
C VAL A 27 -17.24 5.98 -5.44
N PRO A 28 -18.44 6.57 -5.39
CA PRO A 28 -19.06 7.20 -6.57
C PRO A 28 -18.25 8.39 -7.14
N GLU A 29 -17.32 8.95 -6.37
CA GLU A 29 -16.41 10.01 -6.81
C GLU A 29 -15.25 9.48 -7.66
N ALA A 30 -14.98 8.16 -7.64
CA ALA A 30 -13.90 7.55 -8.40
C ALA A 30 -14.31 7.30 -9.85
N GLU A 31 -13.61 7.94 -10.78
CA GLU A 31 -13.74 7.68 -12.22
C GLU A 31 -12.65 6.69 -12.65
N LEU A 32 -13.04 5.44 -12.94
CA LEU A 32 -12.11 4.45 -13.49
C LEU A 32 -11.77 4.83 -14.94
N ILE A 33 -10.52 5.25 -15.18
CA ILE A 33 -10.06 5.70 -16.50
C ILE A 33 -9.22 4.65 -17.24
N GLY A 34 -8.88 3.54 -16.60
CA GLY A 34 -8.15 2.44 -17.23
C GLY A 34 -7.72 1.35 -16.27
N THR A 35 -7.37 0.21 -16.85
CA THR A 35 -6.84 -0.95 -16.13
C THR A 35 -5.62 -1.49 -16.84
N ALA A 36 -4.71 -2.10 -16.10
CA ALA A 36 -3.55 -2.81 -16.62
C ALA A 36 -3.37 -4.15 -15.92
N SER A 37 -2.92 -5.18 -16.64
CA SER A 37 -2.71 -6.52 -16.09
C SER A 37 -1.23 -6.92 -15.99
N ASP A 38 -0.34 -6.06 -16.44
CA ASP A 38 1.10 -6.29 -16.44
C ASP A 38 1.86 -4.97 -16.57
N GLU A 39 3.17 -5.02 -16.38
CA GLU A 39 4.07 -3.87 -16.48
C GLU A 39 3.95 -3.13 -17.83
N SER A 40 3.91 -3.89 -18.94
CA SER A 40 3.89 -3.32 -20.29
C SER A 40 2.61 -2.52 -20.56
N SER A 41 1.47 -3.11 -20.24
CA SER A 41 0.16 -2.47 -20.37
C SER A 41 0.03 -1.26 -19.44
N PHE A 42 0.58 -1.33 -18.23
CA PHE A 42 0.62 -0.19 -17.31
C PHE A 42 1.45 0.97 -17.86
N ILE A 43 2.67 0.71 -18.32
CA ILE A 43 3.54 1.74 -18.92
C ILE A 43 2.86 2.38 -20.14
N GLN A 44 2.22 1.55 -20.98
CA GLN A 44 1.49 2.07 -22.15
C GLN A 44 0.31 2.96 -21.72
N LEU A 45 -0.46 2.52 -20.72
CA LEU A 45 -1.60 3.28 -20.19
C LEU A 45 -1.14 4.64 -19.64
N MET A 46 -0.06 4.68 -18.87
CA MET A 46 0.44 5.89 -18.23
C MET A 46 0.97 6.95 -19.20
N ARG A 47 1.21 6.61 -20.47
CA ARG A 47 1.58 7.60 -21.50
C ARG A 47 0.46 8.59 -21.79
N THR A 48 -0.78 8.20 -21.64
CA THR A 48 -1.96 9.01 -21.94
C THR A 48 -2.87 9.24 -20.76
N ALA A 49 -2.95 8.29 -19.86
CA ALA A 49 -3.73 8.40 -18.63
C ALA A 49 -3.02 9.35 -17.65
N LYS A 50 -3.83 10.15 -16.98
CA LYS A 50 -3.38 11.03 -15.88
C LYS A 50 -4.24 10.72 -14.66
N PRO A 51 -3.98 9.60 -13.97
CA PRO A 51 -4.73 9.25 -12.77
C PRO A 51 -4.35 10.15 -11.60
N ASP A 52 -5.29 10.35 -10.70
CA ASP A 52 -5.07 10.92 -9.38
C ASP A 52 -4.72 9.82 -8.36
N LEU A 53 -5.26 8.59 -8.58
CA LEU A 53 -5.03 7.42 -7.75
C LEU A 53 -4.73 6.19 -8.62
N ILE A 54 -3.77 5.39 -8.16
CA ILE A 54 -3.50 4.05 -8.69
C ILE A 54 -3.78 3.04 -7.57
N LEU A 55 -4.66 2.08 -7.83
CA LEU A 55 -4.79 0.85 -7.03
C LEU A 55 -3.85 -0.18 -7.65
N LEU A 56 -2.83 -0.58 -6.92
CA LEU A 56 -1.73 -1.39 -7.44
C LEU A 56 -1.61 -2.69 -6.66
N ASP A 57 -1.78 -3.82 -7.36
CA ASP A 57 -1.40 -5.11 -6.79
C ASP A 57 0.12 -5.29 -6.81
N LEU A 58 0.65 -5.98 -5.78
CA LEU A 58 2.08 -6.31 -5.71
C LEU A 58 2.41 -7.60 -6.42
N GLY A 59 1.46 -8.54 -6.53
CA GLY A 59 1.65 -9.89 -7.04
C GLY A 59 1.63 -10.05 -8.56
N LEU A 60 1.91 -9.01 -9.32
CA LEU A 60 1.77 -9.00 -10.78
C LEU A 60 2.60 -10.07 -11.49
N GLY A 61 1.94 -10.88 -12.32
CA GLY A 61 2.60 -11.93 -13.11
C GLY A 61 3.29 -13.00 -12.27
N GLY A 62 2.88 -13.20 -11.03
CA GLY A 62 3.53 -14.10 -10.08
C GLY A 62 4.86 -13.60 -9.53
N SER A 63 5.20 -12.33 -9.77
CA SER A 63 6.40 -11.68 -9.23
C SER A 63 6.02 -10.59 -8.25
N THR A 64 6.55 -10.67 -7.04
CA THR A 64 6.31 -9.66 -5.99
C THR A 64 7.17 -8.41 -6.13
N THR A 65 8.18 -8.41 -7.00
CA THR A 65 9.07 -7.26 -7.19
C THR A 65 8.56 -6.26 -8.22
N ILE A 66 7.76 -6.70 -9.19
CA ILE A 66 7.23 -5.84 -10.27
C ILE A 66 6.37 -4.72 -9.70
N GLY A 67 5.43 -5.03 -8.79
CA GLY A 67 4.55 -4.02 -8.19
C GLY A 67 5.33 -2.94 -7.42
N VAL A 68 6.36 -3.33 -6.67
CA VAL A 68 7.22 -2.38 -5.93
C VAL A 68 7.97 -1.47 -6.92
N GLU A 69 8.52 -2.03 -8.00
CA GLU A 69 9.25 -1.26 -9.00
C GLU A 69 8.34 -0.31 -9.78
N LEU A 70 7.12 -0.74 -10.12
CA LEU A 70 6.10 0.14 -10.70
C LEU A 70 5.72 1.29 -9.76
N CYS A 71 5.59 1.02 -8.47
CA CYS A 71 5.37 2.06 -7.46
C CYS A 71 6.51 3.08 -7.47
N ARG A 72 7.76 2.61 -7.38
CA ARG A 72 8.95 3.46 -7.34
C ARG A 72 9.11 4.33 -8.58
N THR A 73 9.00 3.73 -9.76
CA THR A 73 9.15 4.44 -11.04
C THR A 73 8.02 5.43 -11.28
N THR A 74 6.78 5.08 -10.90
CA THR A 74 5.64 5.98 -10.98
C THR A 74 5.82 7.19 -10.07
N LYS A 75 6.23 6.98 -8.82
CA LYS A 75 6.46 8.08 -7.88
C LYS A 75 7.61 9.01 -8.30
N ALA A 76 8.64 8.45 -8.93
CA ALA A 76 9.75 9.24 -9.46
C ALA A 76 9.31 10.14 -10.63
N GLN A 77 8.40 9.67 -11.49
CA GLN A 77 7.93 10.40 -12.67
C GLN A 77 6.69 11.26 -12.39
N HIS A 78 5.84 10.84 -11.47
CA HIS A 78 4.55 11.43 -11.14
C HIS A 78 4.38 11.52 -9.61
N PRO A 79 5.11 12.40 -8.91
CA PRO A 79 5.15 12.44 -7.44
C PRO A 79 3.80 12.76 -6.80
N ASP A 80 2.93 13.45 -7.51
CA ASP A 80 1.60 13.86 -7.00
C ASP A 80 0.56 12.74 -7.08
N VAL A 81 0.76 11.73 -7.94
CA VAL A 81 -0.15 10.60 -8.08
C VAL A 81 -0.15 9.78 -6.80
N LYS A 82 -1.33 9.51 -6.26
CA LYS A 82 -1.49 8.64 -5.10
C LYS A 82 -1.38 7.18 -5.51
N ILE A 83 -0.68 6.39 -4.71
CA ILE A 83 -0.56 4.94 -4.93
C ILE A 83 -1.01 4.23 -3.66
N LEU A 84 -2.11 3.51 -3.78
CA LEU A 84 -2.61 2.63 -2.75
C LEU A 84 -2.36 1.19 -3.18
N ILE A 85 -1.51 0.51 -2.44
CA ILE A 85 -1.26 -0.91 -2.65
C ILE A 85 -2.51 -1.67 -2.22
N PHE A 86 -3.00 -2.55 -3.09
CA PHE A 86 -4.16 -3.39 -2.82
C PHE A 86 -3.80 -4.84 -3.18
N THR A 87 -3.38 -5.63 -2.20
CA THR A 87 -2.70 -6.91 -2.42
C THR A 87 -3.25 -8.05 -1.58
N GLY A 88 -3.16 -9.28 -2.11
CA GLY A 88 -3.45 -10.52 -1.39
C GLY A 88 -2.25 -11.08 -0.60
N GLU A 89 -1.08 -10.48 -0.68
CA GLU A 89 0.17 -10.94 -0.06
C GLU A 89 0.18 -10.69 1.47
N ILE A 90 -0.43 -11.63 2.21
CA ILE A 90 -0.73 -11.48 3.65
C ILE A 90 0.52 -11.60 4.54
N LEU A 91 1.49 -12.44 4.17
CA LEU A 91 2.63 -12.81 5.04
C LEU A 91 3.97 -12.25 4.54
N ASN A 92 3.97 -11.13 3.83
CA ASN A 92 5.18 -10.57 3.26
C ASN A 92 5.44 -9.14 3.75
N GLU A 93 5.74 -9.02 5.05
CA GLU A 93 6.03 -7.73 5.70
C GLU A 93 7.17 -6.97 5.01
N LYS A 94 8.19 -7.69 4.53
CA LYS A 94 9.28 -7.10 3.77
C LYS A 94 8.78 -6.39 2.52
N LEU A 95 7.88 -7.03 1.78
CA LEU A 95 7.32 -6.48 0.55
C LEU A 95 6.53 -5.20 0.83
N TRP A 96 5.82 -5.14 1.96
CA TRP A 96 5.08 -3.95 2.37
C TRP A 96 6.01 -2.78 2.69
N ILE A 97 7.11 -3.05 3.40
CA ILE A 97 8.14 -2.04 3.71
C ILE A 97 8.77 -1.53 2.41
N ASP A 98 9.12 -2.43 1.49
CA ASP A 98 9.71 -2.06 0.21
C ASP A 98 8.73 -1.21 -0.65
N ALA A 99 7.41 -1.46 -0.55
CA ALA A 99 6.39 -0.65 -1.20
C ALA A 99 6.25 0.75 -0.57
N LEU A 100 6.30 0.86 0.76
CA LEU A 100 6.30 2.15 1.47
C LEU A 100 7.56 2.96 1.16
N ASP A 101 8.73 2.32 1.13
CA ASP A 101 9.99 2.95 0.72
C ASP A 101 9.98 3.39 -0.75
N ALA A 102 9.26 2.66 -1.60
CA ALA A 102 9.00 3.05 -2.99
C ALA A 102 8.06 4.24 -3.12
N GLY A 103 7.44 4.68 -2.02
CA GLY A 103 6.60 5.87 -1.95
C GLY A 103 5.09 5.61 -1.95
N ALA A 104 4.63 4.39 -1.72
CA ALA A 104 3.21 4.10 -1.58
C ALA A 104 2.56 4.97 -0.48
N ASP A 105 1.33 5.41 -0.72
CA ASP A 105 0.58 6.24 0.22
C ASP A 105 -0.20 5.41 1.25
N GLY A 106 -0.34 4.09 1.01
CA GLY A 106 -0.97 3.15 1.93
C GLY A 106 -0.94 1.72 1.39
N ILE A 107 -1.33 0.78 2.23
CA ILE A 107 -1.42 -0.65 1.91
C ILE A 107 -2.71 -1.22 2.48
N ILE A 108 -3.48 -1.89 1.63
CA ILE A 108 -4.71 -2.57 1.98
C ILE A 108 -4.59 -4.04 1.59
N LEU A 109 -4.81 -4.94 2.53
CA LEU A 109 -4.90 -6.36 2.25
C LEU A 109 -6.28 -6.71 1.66
N LYS A 110 -6.27 -7.55 0.61
CA LYS A 110 -7.46 -8.17 0.01
C LYS A 110 -7.97 -9.33 0.88
N THR A 111 -8.28 -9.06 2.14
CA THR A 111 -8.83 -10.04 3.07
C THR A 111 -10.21 -9.60 3.48
N GLY A 112 -11.14 -10.50 3.72
CA GLY A 112 -12.51 -10.39 4.22
C GLY A 112 -13.16 -9.02 4.44
N GLU A 113 -12.43 -8.04 4.93
CA GLU A 113 -12.81 -6.63 4.93
C GLU A 113 -12.23 -5.98 3.67
N MET A 114 -13.09 -5.64 2.75
CA MET A 114 -12.74 -5.07 1.46
C MET A 114 -12.23 -3.63 1.63
N LEU A 115 -11.44 -3.16 0.67
CA LEU A 115 -11.14 -1.74 0.47
C LEU A 115 -12.42 -0.92 0.60
N THR A 116 -12.44 0.03 1.52
CA THR A 116 -13.61 0.89 1.75
C THR A 116 -13.40 2.28 1.17
N ARG A 117 -14.50 3.03 1.05
CA ARG A 117 -14.44 4.45 0.69
C ARG A 117 -13.54 5.25 1.64
N THR A 118 -13.48 4.85 2.91
CA THR A 118 -12.71 5.56 3.95
C THR A 118 -11.23 5.58 3.66
N GLU A 119 -10.63 4.44 3.29
CA GLU A 119 -9.21 4.35 2.95
C GLU A 119 -8.89 5.17 1.70
N ILE A 120 -9.69 5.03 0.64
CA ILE A 120 -9.50 5.78 -0.61
C ILE A 120 -9.57 7.29 -0.35
N VAL A 121 -10.62 7.75 0.32
CA VAL A 121 -10.79 9.18 0.64
C VAL A 121 -9.64 9.68 1.52
N SER A 122 -9.20 8.89 2.48
CA SER A 122 -8.06 9.26 3.34
C SER A 122 -6.78 9.50 2.54
N VAL A 123 -6.47 8.61 1.59
CA VAL A 123 -5.32 8.77 0.68
C VAL A 123 -5.47 10.01 -0.18
N MET A 124 -6.66 10.22 -0.77
CA MET A 124 -6.94 11.37 -1.62
C MET A 124 -6.89 12.71 -0.86
N GLN A 125 -7.19 12.70 0.44
CA GLN A 125 -7.00 13.86 1.34
C GLN A 125 -5.54 14.10 1.74
N GLY A 126 -4.61 13.28 1.24
CA GLY A 126 -3.18 13.43 1.50
C GLY A 126 -2.69 12.75 2.78
N LYS A 127 -3.55 11.95 3.46
CA LYS A 127 -3.06 11.11 4.56
C LYS A 127 -2.04 10.12 4.01
N LYS A 128 -0.98 9.94 4.76
CA LYS A 128 0.08 8.98 4.46
C LYS A 128 -0.13 7.71 5.29
N TRP A 129 0.28 6.58 4.68
CA TRP A 129 0.28 5.27 5.34
C TRP A 129 -1.09 4.85 5.84
N VAL A 130 -2.02 4.88 4.90
CA VAL A 130 -3.36 4.36 5.12
C VAL A 130 -3.32 2.84 5.09
N PHE A 131 -3.79 2.22 6.17
CA PHE A 131 -3.81 0.76 6.34
C PHE A 131 -5.20 0.31 6.75
N ASN A 132 -5.61 -0.89 6.29
CA ASN A 132 -6.80 -1.54 6.85
C ASN A 132 -6.45 -2.32 8.13
N GLN A 133 -7.48 -2.78 8.84
CA GLN A 133 -7.33 -3.45 10.13
C GLN A 133 -6.35 -4.65 10.10
N PRO A 134 -6.37 -5.55 9.10
CA PRO A 134 -5.42 -6.66 9.04
C PRO A 134 -3.95 -6.21 9.01
N ILE A 135 -3.62 -5.16 8.28
CA ILE A 135 -2.26 -4.57 8.29
C ILE A 135 -1.96 -3.97 9.67
N MET A 136 -2.91 -3.24 10.25
CA MET A 136 -2.73 -2.64 11.57
C MET A 136 -2.48 -3.70 12.66
N ASP A 137 -3.15 -4.84 12.59
CA ASP A 137 -2.95 -5.94 13.54
C ASP A 137 -1.52 -6.49 13.47
N VAL A 138 -0.97 -6.67 12.27
CA VAL A 138 0.43 -7.10 12.07
C VAL A 138 1.40 -6.05 12.62
N ILE A 139 1.15 -4.76 12.34
CA ILE A 139 1.95 -3.65 12.86
C ILE A 139 1.98 -3.65 14.40
N VAL A 140 0.81 -3.78 15.02
CA VAL A 140 0.68 -3.79 16.48
C VAL A 140 1.38 -4.99 17.07
N ASP A 141 1.29 -6.17 16.45
CA ASP A 141 1.97 -7.37 16.91
C ASP A 141 3.50 -7.26 16.81
N ALA A 142 4.02 -6.73 15.70
CA ALA A 142 5.45 -6.46 15.52
C ALA A 142 5.95 -5.47 16.59
N PHE A 143 5.20 -4.39 16.83
CA PHE A 143 5.52 -3.42 17.88
C PHE A 143 5.53 -4.05 19.27
N ARG A 144 4.52 -4.86 19.62
CA ARG A 144 4.48 -5.58 20.91
C ARG A 144 5.68 -6.50 21.10
N LYS A 145 6.04 -7.26 20.06
CA LYS A 145 7.21 -8.16 20.09
C LYS A 145 8.50 -7.37 20.32
N SER A 146 8.68 -6.25 19.61
CA SER A 146 9.84 -5.35 19.75
C SER A 146 9.93 -4.77 21.17
N VAL A 147 8.84 -4.24 21.72
CA VAL A 147 8.79 -3.70 23.08
C VAL A 147 9.07 -4.76 24.13
N MET A 148 8.43 -5.93 24.03
CA MET A 148 8.65 -7.03 24.96
C MET A 148 10.09 -7.53 24.92
N SER A 149 10.67 -7.65 23.73
CA SER A 149 12.08 -7.99 23.56
C SER A 149 13.00 -6.97 24.23
N SER A 150 12.73 -5.68 24.04
CA SER A 150 13.51 -4.59 24.68
C SER A 150 13.40 -4.58 26.20
N ILE A 151 12.25 -4.97 26.77
CA ILE A 151 12.06 -5.11 28.21
C ILE A 151 12.84 -6.33 28.73
N MET A 152 12.68 -7.47 28.07
CA MET A 152 13.34 -8.72 28.47
C MET A 152 14.87 -8.65 28.30
N SER A 153 15.38 -7.93 27.29
CA SER A 153 16.82 -7.73 27.11
C SER A 153 17.44 -6.79 28.15
N ARG A 154 16.66 -5.88 28.74
CA ARG A 154 17.10 -5.08 29.90
C ARG A 154 17.22 -5.90 31.16
N GLU A 155 16.40 -6.96 31.30
CA GLU A 155 16.46 -7.88 32.46
C GLU A 155 17.50 -9.00 32.28
N ALA A 156 17.81 -9.37 31.05
CA ALA A 156 18.66 -10.51 30.70
C ALA A 156 19.77 -10.09 29.76
N SER A 157 20.66 -9.24 30.00
CA SER A 157 21.92 -8.93 29.25
C SER A 157 22.20 -9.71 27.94
N ILE A 158 21.19 -10.11 27.21
CA ILE A 158 21.25 -10.89 25.97
C ILE A 158 20.70 -10.02 24.86
N GLY A 159 21.61 -9.57 23.97
CA GLY A 159 21.27 -8.72 22.85
C GLY A 159 20.25 -9.39 21.89
N TYR A 160 19.11 -8.78 21.76
CA TYR A 160 18.22 -8.97 20.63
C TYR A 160 18.46 -7.81 19.67
N GLU A 161 18.95 -8.12 18.50
CA GLU A 161 19.04 -7.13 17.41
C GLU A 161 17.65 -7.01 16.80
N ILE A 162 17.06 -5.81 16.87
CA ILE A 162 15.96 -5.44 15.99
C ILE A 162 16.50 -5.61 14.57
N ASP A 163 15.84 -6.42 13.74
CA ASP A 163 16.32 -6.59 12.39
C ASP A 163 16.16 -5.29 11.58
N GLU A 164 16.88 -5.17 10.48
CA GLU A 164 16.90 -3.97 9.64
C GLU A 164 15.50 -3.62 9.12
N TYR A 165 14.61 -4.61 8.96
CA TYR A 165 13.24 -4.41 8.48
C TYR A 165 12.33 -3.86 9.58
N ASP A 166 12.43 -4.37 10.79
CA ASP A 166 11.69 -3.86 11.96
C ASP A 166 12.05 -2.39 12.21
N GLU A 167 13.35 -2.04 12.14
CA GLU A 167 13.82 -0.66 12.32
C GLU A 167 13.28 0.26 11.22
N ARG A 168 13.34 -0.15 9.94
CA ARG A 168 12.80 0.63 8.82
C ARG A 168 11.30 0.85 8.97
N PHE A 169 10.56 -0.18 9.34
CA PHE A 169 9.11 -0.11 9.54
C PHE A 169 8.72 0.83 10.70
N LEU A 170 9.38 0.71 11.86
CA LEU A 170 9.18 1.60 13.00
C LEU A 170 9.54 3.05 12.68
N ARG A 171 10.57 3.27 11.85
CA ARG A 171 10.97 4.60 11.38
C ARG A 171 9.87 5.23 10.51
N HIS A 172 9.24 4.46 9.62
CA HIS A 172 8.10 4.94 8.83
C HIS A 172 6.90 5.30 9.69
N LEU A 173 6.56 4.47 10.68
CA LEU A 173 5.50 4.76 11.64
C LEU A 173 5.77 6.07 12.40
N ALA A 174 6.99 6.25 12.90
CA ALA A 174 7.38 7.46 13.64
C ALA A 174 7.28 8.72 12.78
N LEU A 175 7.70 8.67 11.52
CA LEU A 175 7.61 9.80 10.59
C LEU A 175 6.19 10.16 10.19
N GLY A 176 5.26 9.19 10.17
CA GLY A 176 3.84 9.43 9.89
C GLY A 176 3.11 10.15 11.03
N TYR A 177 3.47 9.85 12.27
CA TYR A 177 2.87 10.48 13.45
C TYR A 177 3.40 11.88 13.75
N THR A 178 4.56 12.25 13.23
CA THR A 178 5.21 13.56 13.56
C THR A 178 4.78 14.71 12.63
N LYS A 179 3.96 14.48 11.61
CA LYS A 179 3.51 15.52 10.66
C LYS A 179 2.14 16.12 10.92
N GLU A 180 1.45 15.73 12.01
CA GLU A 180 0.15 16.28 12.42
C GLU A 180 0.20 17.08 13.73
N GLN A 181 1.30 17.83 13.96
CA GLN A 181 1.31 18.90 14.99
C GLN A 181 1.62 20.25 14.38
#